data_302522933c1ca4fb53a750f9149ad9bf
#
_entry.id   302522933c1ca4fb53a750f9149ad9bf
#
_cell.length_a   1.000
_cell.length_b   1.000
_cell.length_c   1.000
_cell.angle_alpha   90.00
_cell.angle_beta   90.00
_cell.angle_gamma   90.00
#
_symmetry.space_group_name_H-M   'P 1'
#
loop_
_entity.id
_entity.type
_entity.pdbx_description
1 polymer ?
#
loop_
_entity_poly.entity_id
_entity_poly.type
_entity_poly.pdbx_seq_one_letter_code
_entity_poly.pdbx_strand_id
1 'polypeptide(L)'
;MLAPYLVGLAVLVVLPAVAGFGLAFTEYNALQPPRFAGLANFRDLLDDAIFRIAVANSLFYIALAVPLRLVGALLTARLLLRPTRGIHLYRATVYLPTVIPDMAWALIWLWILNPIYGPLNQTLALVGITGPAWLVDPTSARLAIILMMSWQIGEGFVVCLASLQHVPRDLLDQAAVDGSSAWGTFWTVTLPSIAPGLLLLLFRDTIFSFQANFVPALIVGRGGGPDYATTFLPMYVYTTAFGYLRFGYAAAMTCAMYALTAVVLWLQYRVAVRWRLGFGDAE
;
A
#
# COMPACT_ATOMS: atom_id res chain seq x y z
N MET A 1 -7.39 21.68 27.55
CA MET A 1 -6.91 20.28 27.64
C MET A 1 -6.13 19.82 26.41
N LEU A 2 -6.24 20.45 25.22
CA LEU A 2 -5.50 20.09 24.01
C LEU A 2 -4.03 20.56 23.94
N ALA A 3 -3.64 21.56 24.76
CA ALA A 3 -2.31 22.17 24.72
C ALA A 3 -1.14 21.17 24.86
N PRO A 4 -1.11 20.23 25.81
CA PRO A 4 -0.02 19.26 25.92
C PRO A 4 0.11 18.37 24.66
N TYR A 5 -1.04 17.95 24.08
CA TYR A 5 -1.06 17.17 22.84
C TYR A 5 -0.51 17.98 21.66
N LEU A 6 -0.96 19.24 21.49
CA LEU A 6 -0.50 20.10 20.40
C LEU A 6 0.99 20.43 20.51
N VAL A 7 1.49 20.65 21.73
CA VAL A 7 2.93 20.85 21.97
C VAL A 7 3.72 19.57 21.63
N GLY A 8 3.25 18.41 22.08
CA GLY A 8 3.87 17.13 21.73
C GLY A 8 3.88 16.89 20.22
N LEU A 9 2.77 17.13 19.52
CA LEU A 9 2.67 17.03 18.08
C LEU A 9 3.65 17.99 17.37
N ALA A 10 3.69 19.25 17.82
CA ALA A 10 4.56 20.27 17.21
C ALA A 10 6.05 19.91 17.38
N VAL A 11 6.47 19.51 18.58
CA VAL A 11 7.88 19.26 18.92
C VAL A 11 8.36 17.89 18.42
N LEU A 12 7.53 16.85 18.54
CA LEU A 12 7.95 15.47 18.25
C LEU A 12 7.65 15.02 16.82
N VAL A 13 6.75 15.68 16.11
CA VAL A 13 6.35 15.29 14.76
C VAL A 13 6.64 16.41 13.75
N VAL A 14 6.06 17.59 13.96
CA VAL A 14 6.15 18.67 12.96
C VAL A 14 7.57 19.21 12.85
N LEU A 15 8.23 19.51 13.96
CA LEU A 15 9.58 20.08 13.97
C LEU A 15 10.61 19.12 13.31
N PRO A 16 10.69 17.82 13.65
CA PRO A 16 11.58 16.89 12.96
C PRO A 16 11.24 16.71 11.48
N ALA A 17 9.96 16.73 11.10
CA ALA A 17 9.55 16.64 9.72
C ALA A 17 10.04 17.86 8.92
N VAL A 18 9.82 19.07 9.43
CA VAL A 18 10.30 20.32 8.79
C VAL A 18 11.83 20.35 8.71
N ALA A 19 12.52 19.93 9.77
CA ALA A 19 13.96 19.80 9.75
C ALA A 19 14.45 18.78 8.71
N GLY A 20 13.78 17.63 8.60
CA GLY A 20 14.05 16.62 7.58
C GLY A 20 13.87 17.16 6.16
N PHE A 21 12.82 17.92 5.88
CA PHE A 21 12.65 18.61 4.59
C PHE A 21 13.74 19.66 4.36
N GLY A 22 14.17 20.38 5.39
CA GLY A 22 15.29 21.33 5.31
C GLY A 22 16.60 20.66 4.90
N LEU A 23 16.87 19.45 5.38
CA LEU A 23 18.04 18.67 5.01
C LEU A 23 18.12 18.35 3.52
N ALA A 24 17.00 18.29 2.80
CA ALA A 24 16.98 18.06 1.36
C ALA A 24 17.76 19.11 0.55
N PHE A 25 17.94 20.30 1.10
CA PHE A 25 18.69 21.40 0.49
C PHE A 25 20.12 21.48 0.97
N THR A 26 20.60 20.46 1.69
CA THR A 26 21.95 20.44 2.26
C THR A 26 22.72 19.20 1.83
N GLU A 27 24.02 19.32 1.79
CA GLU A 27 24.94 18.20 1.78
C GLU A 27 25.21 17.81 3.23
N TYR A 28 24.66 16.63 3.64
CA TYR A 28 24.73 16.14 5.01
C TYR A 28 24.96 14.64 5.07
N ASN A 29 26.00 14.24 5.82
CA ASN A 29 26.43 12.85 5.97
C ASN A 29 26.49 12.37 7.44
N ALA A 30 25.92 13.13 8.36
CA ALA A 30 25.97 12.91 9.82
C ALA A 30 27.37 12.98 10.47
N LEU A 31 28.44 13.03 9.69
CA LEU A 31 29.81 13.12 10.20
C LEU A 31 30.32 14.57 10.25
N GLN A 32 29.75 15.43 9.41
CA GLN A 32 30.08 16.85 9.31
C GLN A 32 28.80 17.69 9.44
N PRO A 33 28.90 18.95 9.88
CA PRO A 33 27.77 19.85 9.89
C PRO A 33 27.13 19.98 8.49
N PRO A 34 25.81 20.11 8.39
CA PRO A 34 25.12 20.27 7.11
C PRO A 34 25.62 21.54 6.40
N ARG A 35 25.97 21.41 5.12
CA ARG A 35 26.35 22.51 4.24
C ARG A 35 25.23 22.79 3.24
N PHE A 36 24.86 24.03 3.06
CA PHE A 36 23.83 24.39 2.12
C PHE A 36 24.25 24.08 0.67
N ALA A 37 23.48 23.22 -0.01
CA ALA A 37 23.70 22.76 -1.39
C ALA A 37 22.64 23.25 -2.38
N GLY A 38 21.63 24.01 -1.93
CA GLY A 38 20.55 24.47 -2.76
C GLY A 38 19.76 23.31 -3.39
N LEU A 39 19.64 23.30 -4.70
CA LEU A 39 18.89 22.26 -5.44
C LEU A 39 19.78 21.14 -6.00
N ALA A 40 21.04 21.01 -5.57
CA ALA A 40 21.98 20.01 -6.11
C ALA A 40 21.43 18.58 -5.93
N ASN A 41 20.95 18.22 -4.74
CA ASN A 41 20.34 16.90 -4.49
C ASN A 41 19.16 16.58 -5.42
N PHE A 42 18.35 17.58 -5.75
CA PHE A 42 17.20 17.39 -6.66
C PHE A 42 17.63 17.22 -8.12
N ARG A 43 18.74 17.85 -8.53
CA ARG A 43 19.32 17.63 -9.86
C ARG A 43 19.88 16.23 -9.97
N ASP A 44 20.66 15.80 -8.97
CA ASP A 44 21.21 14.45 -8.91
C ASP A 44 20.12 13.37 -9.00
N LEU A 45 18.91 13.61 -8.41
CA LEU A 45 17.79 12.69 -8.51
C LEU A 45 17.31 12.48 -9.95
N LEU A 46 17.37 13.49 -10.81
CA LEU A 46 16.93 13.37 -12.20
C LEU A 46 17.85 12.46 -13.02
N ASP A 47 19.13 12.41 -12.65
CA ASP A 47 20.14 11.60 -13.33
C ASP A 47 20.32 10.22 -12.70
N ASP A 48 19.74 9.98 -11.51
CA ASP A 48 19.84 8.71 -10.78
C ASP A 48 18.99 7.60 -11.43
N ALA A 49 19.65 6.66 -12.08
CA ALA A 49 18.99 5.53 -12.74
C ALA A 49 18.26 4.61 -11.73
N ILE A 50 18.82 4.41 -10.53
CA ILE A 50 18.25 3.54 -9.51
C ILE A 50 17.00 4.21 -8.92
N PHE A 51 17.04 5.53 -8.72
CA PHE A 51 15.86 6.29 -8.28
C PHE A 51 14.69 6.15 -9.28
N ARG A 52 14.96 6.25 -10.58
CA ARG A 52 13.93 6.06 -11.62
C ARG A 52 13.35 4.64 -11.59
N ILE A 53 14.19 3.61 -11.38
CA ILE A 53 13.73 2.22 -11.20
C ILE A 53 12.86 2.11 -9.95
N ALA A 54 13.28 2.69 -8.84
CA ALA A 54 12.53 2.66 -7.58
C ALA A 54 11.16 3.36 -7.70
N VAL A 55 11.09 4.49 -8.42
CA VAL A 55 9.82 5.16 -8.77
C VAL A 55 8.92 4.25 -9.58
N ALA A 56 9.45 3.66 -10.66
CA ALA A 56 8.69 2.77 -11.54
C ALA A 56 8.16 1.54 -10.79
N ASN A 57 9.00 0.91 -9.96
CA ASN A 57 8.61 -0.24 -9.14
C ASN A 57 7.52 0.14 -8.12
N SER A 58 7.66 1.29 -7.44
CA SER A 58 6.67 1.76 -6.47
C SER A 58 5.33 2.06 -7.13
N LEU A 59 5.32 2.71 -8.28
CA LEU A 59 4.09 2.97 -9.03
C LEU A 59 3.45 1.69 -9.55
N PHE A 60 4.24 0.75 -10.08
CA PHE A 60 3.75 -0.56 -10.53
C PHE A 60 3.14 -1.36 -9.37
N TYR A 61 3.81 -1.36 -8.22
CA TYR A 61 3.29 -1.98 -7.00
C TYR A 61 1.94 -1.38 -6.60
N ILE A 62 1.83 -0.06 -6.52
CA ILE A 62 0.60 0.62 -6.11
C ILE A 62 -0.53 0.35 -7.11
N ALA A 63 -0.23 0.39 -8.41
CA ALA A 63 -1.20 0.17 -9.46
C ALA A 63 -1.82 -1.24 -9.43
N LEU A 64 -1.10 -2.24 -8.91
CA LEU A 64 -1.59 -3.62 -8.79
C LEU A 64 -2.04 -3.98 -7.37
N ALA A 65 -1.22 -3.71 -6.37
CA ALA A 65 -1.50 -4.15 -5.00
C ALA A 65 -2.71 -3.42 -4.38
N VAL A 66 -2.86 -2.12 -4.62
CA VAL A 66 -3.98 -1.35 -4.05
C VAL A 66 -5.34 -1.82 -4.59
N PRO A 67 -5.56 -1.94 -5.92
CA PRO A 67 -6.81 -2.50 -6.43
C PRO A 67 -7.06 -3.94 -6.00
N LEU A 68 -6.03 -4.80 -5.98
CA LEU A 68 -6.16 -6.19 -5.53
C LEU A 68 -6.61 -6.28 -4.07
N ARG A 69 -6.04 -5.48 -3.18
CA ARG A 69 -6.45 -5.41 -1.77
C ARG A 69 -7.88 -4.89 -1.63
N LEU A 70 -8.22 -3.83 -2.35
CA LEU A 70 -9.56 -3.24 -2.29
C LEU A 70 -10.63 -4.23 -2.78
N VAL A 71 -10.40 -4.86 -3.93
CA VAL A 71 -11.29 -5.89 -4.48
C VAL A 71 -11.36 -7.11 -3.56
N GLY A 72 -10.22 -7.60 -3.07
CA GLY A 72 -10.17 -8.72 -2.13
C GLY A 72 -10.92 -8.43 -0.83
N ALA A 73 -10.74 -7.24 -0.26
CA ALA A 73 -11.44 -6.78 0.93
C ALA A 73 -12.97 -6.70 0.71
N LEU A 74 -13.39 -6.12 -0.42
CA LEU A 74 -14.82 -6.01 -0.76
C LEU A 74 -15.47 -7.38 -1.02
N LEU A 75 -14.80 -8.25 -1.77
CA LEU A 75 -15.31 -9.59 -2.06
C LEU A 75 -15.44 -10.42 -0.78
N THR A 76 -14.42 -10.43 0.07
CA THR A 76 -14.47 -11.17 1.33
C THR A 76 -15.50 -10.58 2.30
N ALA A 77 -15.64 -9.25 2.37
CA ALA A 77 -16.67 -8.59 3.17
C ALA A 77 -18.09 -8.97 2.68
N ARG A 78 -18.31 -9.01 1.37
CA ARG A 78 -19.60 -9.42 0.78
C ARG A 78 -19.89 -10.90 1.07
N LEU A 79 -18.92 -11.79 0.96
CA LEU A 79 -19.06 -13.22 1.27
C LEU A 79 -19.40 -13.45 2.75
N LEU A 80 -18.77 -12.68 3.64
CA LEU A 80 -18.90 -12.82 5.09
C LEU A 80 -19.91 -11.83 5.69
N LEU A 81 -20.77 -11.20 4.87
CA LEU A 81 -21.80 -10.27 5.32
C LEU A 81 -22.91 -10.97 6.08
N ARG A 82 -23.36 -12.14 5.57
CA ARG A 82 -24.50 -12.89 6.14
C ARG A 82 -24.06 -13.64 7.39
N PRO A 83 -24.89 -13.62 8.46
CA PRO A 83 -24.61 -14.42 9.65
C PRO A 83 -24.77 -15.92 9.32
N THR A 84 -23.68 -16.66 9.46
CA THR A 84 -23.61 -18.12 9.30
C THR A 84 -22.94 -18.74 10.51
N ARG A 85 -23.10 -20.07 10.70
CA ARG A 85 -22.39 -20.77 11.79
C ARG A 85 -20.89 -20.59 11.62
N GLY A 86 -20.19 -20.18 12.69
CA GLY A 86 -18.73 -19.97 12.67
C GLY A 86 -18.26 -18.67 11.98
N ILE A 87 -19.16 -17.74 11.64
CA ILE A 87 -18.82 -16.50 10.93
C ILE A 87 -17.69 -15.69 11.61
N HIS A 88 -17.66 -15.71 12.95
CA HIS A 88 -16.60 -15.03 13.70
C HIS A 88 -15.22 -15.61 13.44
N LEU A 89 -15.12 -16.93 13.29
CA LEU A 89 -13.86 -17.61 12.96
C LEU A 89 -13.40 -17.22 11.54
N TYR A 90 -14.29 -17.26 10.55
CA TYR A 90 -13.94 -16.83 9.18
C TYR A 90 -13.49 -15.38 9.13
N ARG A 91 -14.19 -14.47 9.83
CA ARG A 91 -13.79 -13.06 9.93
C ARG A 91 -12.43 -12.90 10.61
N ALA A 92 -12.19 -13.64 11.70
CA ALA A 92 -10.90 -13.66 12.38
C ALA A 92 -9.76 -14.15 11.47
N THR A 93 -10.01 -15.20 10.68
CA THR A 93 -9.01 -15.74 9.72
C THR A 93 -8.63 -14.71 8.64
N VAL A 94 -9.60 -13.97 8.11
CA VAL A 94 -9.34 -12.90 7.13
C VAL A 94 -8.56 -11.74 7.74
N TYR A 95 -8.80 -11.44 9.02
CA TYR A 95 -8.10 -10.35 9.73
C TYR A 95 -6.70 -10.75 10.22
N LEU A 96 -6.49 -12.03 10.50
CA LEU A 96 -5.26 -12.57 11.10
C LEU A 96 -3.95 -12.11 10.40
N PRO A 97 -3.84 -12.14 9.06
CA PRO A 97 -2.62 -11.68 8.38
C PRO A 97 -2.21 -10.25 8.72
N THR A 98 -3.17 -9.38 9.02
CA THR A 98 -2.93 -7.97 9.34
C THR A 98 -2.34 -7.77 10.74
N VAL A 99 -2.52 -8.74 11.64
CA VAL A 99 -2.00 -8.68 13.02
C VAL A 99 -0.56 -9.19 13.10
N ILE A 100 -0.10 -9.94 12.09
CA ILE A 100 1.25 -10.49 12.05
C ILE A 100 2.25 -9.34 11.82
N PRO A 101 3.29 -9.18 12.65
CA PRO A 101 4.34 -8.20 12.42
C PRO A 101 4.99 -8.36 11.04
N ASP A 102 5.27 -7.25 10.35
CA ASP A 102 5.78 -7.25 8.97
C ASP A 102 7.04 -8.10 8.78
N MET A 103 7.94 -8.12 9.76
CA MET A 103 9.16 -8.95 9.73
C MET A 103 8.81 -10.44 9.72
N ALA A 104 7.92 -10.89 10.63
CA ALA A 104 7.48 -12.28 10.69
C ALA A 104 6.73 -12.68 9.42
N TRP A 105 5.86 -11.78 8.93
CA TRP A 105 5.16 -11.93 7.67
C TRP A 105 6.12 -12.14 6.49
N ALA A 106 7.13 -11.28 6.37
CA ALA A 106 8.13 -11.40 5.33
C ALA A 106 8.91 -12.72 5.40
N LEU A 107 9.29 -13.19 6.60
CA LEU A 107 9.99 -14.47 6.79
C LEU A 107 9.11 -15.68 6.42
N ILE A 108 7.83 -15.65 6.75
CA ILE A 108 6.87 -16.70 6.34
C ILE A 108 6.80 -16.77 4.80
N TRP A 109 6.68 -15.63 4.13
CA TRP A 109 6.63 -15.59 2.68
C TRP A 109 7.96 -15.94 2.01
N LEU A 110 9.09 -15.58 2.61
CA LEU A 110 10.40 -16.01 2.16
C LEU A 110 10.51 -17.53 2.10
N TRP A 111 9.93 -18.23 3.09
CA TRP A 111 9.84 -19.68 3.09
C TRP A 111 8.82 -20.21 2.07
N ILE A 112 7.61 -19.63 2.00
CA ILE A 112 6.56 -20.03 1.05
C ILE A 112 7.03 -19.91 -0.41
N LEU A 113 7.75 -18.85 -0.73
CA LEU A 113 8.22 -18.51 -2.07
C LEU A 113 9.59 -19.12 -2.40
N ASN A 114 10.14 -19.97 -1.51
CA ASN A 114 11.41 -20.63 -1.84
C ASN A 114 11.23 -21.54 -3.07
N PRO A 115 12.07 -21.36 -4.13
CA PRO A 115 11.87 -22.10 -5.39
C PRO A 115 12.10 -23.61 -5.28
N ILE A 116 12.89 -24.08 -4.30
CA ILE A 116 13.30 -25.49 -4.16
C ILE A 116 12.38 -26.25 -3.20
N TYR A 117 12.18 -25.72 -1.99
CA TYR A 117 11.46 -26.42 -0.93
C TYR A 117 10.22 -25.66 -0.43
N GLY A 118 9.88 -24.55 -1.07
CA GLY A 118 8.70 -23.76 -0.69
C GLY A 118 7.39 -24.46 -1.03
N PRO A 119 6.40 -24.41 -0.11
CA PRO A 119 5.12 -25.10 -0.29
C PRO A 119 4.35 -24.63 -1.52
N LEU A 120 4.55 -23.40 -1.97
CA LEU A 120 3.89 -22.91 -3.18
C LEU A 120 4.31 -23.68 -4.44
N ASN A 121 5.62 -23.85 -4.67
CA ASN A 121 6.12 -24.61 -5.82
C ASN A 121 5.84 -26.10 -5.67
N GLN A 122 5.88 -26.65 -4.46
CA GLN A 122 5.49 -28.03 -4.22
C GLN A 122 4.02 -28.29 -4.58
N THR A 123 3.13 -27.36 -4.19
CA THR A 123 1.70 -27.47 -4.54
C THR A 123 1.46 -27.34 -6.04
N LEU A 124 2.16 -26.43 -6.72
CA LEU A 124 2.10 -26.29 -8.19
C LEU A 124 2.59 -27.57 -8.89
N ALA A 125 3.64 -28.18 -8.37
CA ALA A 125 4.18 -29.44 -8.93
C ALA A 125 3.18 -30.61 -8.83
N LEU A 126 2.32 -30.67 -7.79
CA LEU A 126 1.26 -31.68 -7.68
C LEU A 126 0.25 -31.63 -8.83
N VAL A 127 0.05 -30.48 -9.44
CA VAL A 127 -0.84 -30.29 -10.59
C VAL A 127 -0.07 -30.20 -11.92
N GLY A 128 1.22 -30.58 -11.93
CA GLY A 128 2.05 -30.64 -13.12
C GLY A 128 2.58 -29.27 -13.60
N ILE A 129 2.49 -28.22 -12.76
CA ILE A 129 2.97 -26.88 -13.09
C ILE A 129 4.35 -26.67 -12.47
N THR A 130 5.34 -26.37 -13.32
CA THR A 130 6.66 -25.93 -12.85
C THR A 130 6.56 -24.49 -12.36
N GLY A 131 6.64 -24.29 -11.03
CA GLY A 131 6.60 -22.96 -10.43
C GLY A 131 7.84 -22.12 -10.80
N PRO A 132 7.70 -20.80 -10.89
CA PRO A 132 8.82 -19.91 -11.20
C PRO A 132 9.82 -19.82 -10.03
N ALA A 133 11.00 -19.28 -10.35
CA ALA A 133 12.01 -18.95 -9.34
C ALA A 133 11.68 -17.59 -8.71
N TRP A 134 10.63 -17.56 -7.89
CA TRP A 134 9.96 -16.36 -7.33
C TRP A 134 10.89 -15.24 -6.86
N LEU A 135 12.05 -15.58 -6.31
CA LEU A 135 12.96 -14.61 -5.69
C LEU A 135 14.27 -14.44 -6.48
N VAL A 136 14.38 -15.07 -7.64
CA VAL A 136 15.61 -15.09 -8.46
C VAL A 136 15.39 -14.38 -9.80
N ASP A 137 14.21 -14.50 -10.39
CA ASP A 137 13.85 -13.80 -11.62
C ASP A 137 13.23 -12.42 -11.29
N PRO A 138 13.65 -11.34 -11.97
CA PRO A 138 13.17 -9.98 -11.70
C PRO A 138 11.67 -9.80 -11.79
N THR A 139 11.02 -10.43 -12.77
CA THR A 139 9.57 -10.30 -12.98
C THR A 139 8.80 -11.04 -11.90
N SER A 140 9.19 -12.29 -11.62
CA SER A 140 8.56 -13.10 -10.57
C SER A 140 8.75 -12.48 -9.19
N ALA A 141 9.91 -11.87 -8.90
CA ALA A 141 10.17 -11.24 -7.61
C ALA A 141 9.25 -10.03 -7.35
N ARG A 142 8.99 -9.20 -8.38
CA ARG A 142 8.00 -8.11 -8.26
C ARG A 142 6.60 -8.64 -7.98
N LEU A 143 6.16 -9.64 -8.75
CA LEU A 143 4.85 -10.23 -8.58
C LEU A 143 4.71 -10.95 -7.23
N ALA A 144 5.77 -11.58 -6.75
CA ALA A 144 5.81 -12.23 -5.44
C ALA A 144 5.56 -11.24 -4.29
N ILE A 145 6.21 -10.06 -4.32
CA ILE A 145 5.96 -9.01 -3.31
C ILE A 145 4.54 -8.46 -3.42
N ILE A 146 4.02 -8.24 -4.63
CA ILE A 146 2.65 -7.79 -4.83
C ILE A 146 1.66 -8.82 -4.26
N LEU A 147 1.84 -10.11 -4.56
CA LEU A 147 1.01 -11.19 -4.05
C LEU A 147 1.03 -11.24 -2.51
N MET A 148 2.21 -11.22 -1.93
CA MET A 148 2.41 -11.25 -0.49
C MET A 148 1.69 -10.08 0.21
N MET A 149 1.86 -8.86 -0.29
CA MET A 149 1.26 -7.66 0.29
C MET A 149 -0.23 -7.54 0.00
N SER A 150 -0.69 -8.11 -1.12
CA SER A 150 -2.12 -8.14 -1.45
C SER A 150 -2.92 -9.07 -0.54
N TRP A 151 -2.28 -9.97 0.19
CA TRP A 151 -2.94 -10.85 1.14
C TRP A 151 -3.33 -10.17 2.46
N GLN A 152 -2.73 -9.04 2.78
CA GLN A 152 -3.03 -8.26 3.99
C GLN A 152 -4.26 -7.36 3.78
N ILE A 153 -5.44 -7.97 3.63
CA ILE A 153 -6.70 -7.28 3.36
C ILE A 153 -7.53 -6.98 4.62
N GLY A 154 -7.08 -7.42 5.80
CA GLY A 154 -7.91 -7.47 7.02
C GLY A 154 -8.52 -6.13 7.42
N GLU A 155 -7.76 -5.03 7.41
CA GLU A 155 -8.27 -3.70 7.74
C GLU A 155 -9.28 -3.21 6.70
N GLY A 156 -8.98 -3.38 5.41
CA GLY A 156 -9.90 -3.08 4.32
C GLY A 156 -11.18 -3.90 4.40
N PHE A 157 -11.07 -5.18 4.77
CA PHE A 157 -12.20 -6.06 5.00
C PHE A 157 -13.14 -5.52 6.08
N VAL A 158 -12.62 -5.07 7.23
CA VAL A 158 -13.46 -4.52 8.31
C VAL A 158 -14.19 -3.27 7.86
N VAL A 159 -13.52 -2.34 7.17
CA VAL A 159 -14.14 -1.12 6.64
C VAL A 159 -15.20 -1.44 5.59
N CYS A 160 -14.90 -2.35 4.64
CA CYS A 160 -15.87 -2.79 3.64
C CYS A 160 -17.08 -3.46 4.30
N LEU A 161 -16.85 -4.32 5.30
CA LEU A 161 -17.94 -5.00 6.02
C LEU A 161 -18.84 -4.01 6.76
N ALA A 162 -18.24 -3.03 7.45
CA ALA A 162 -19.00 -1.97 8.11
C ALA A 162 -19.79 -1.14 7.10
N SER A 163 -19.17 -0.72 6.00
CA SER A 163 -19.85 0.04 4.94
C SER A 163 -21.02 -0.74 4.36
N LEU A 164 -20.88 -2.04 4.07
CA LEU A 164 -21.94 -2.89 3.55
C LEU A 164 -23.08 -3.07 4.54
N GLN A 165 -22.81 -3.09 5.84
CA GLN A 165 -23.85 -3.18 6.90
C GLN A 165 -24.65 -1.88 7.05
N HIS A 166 -24.11 -0.75 6.63
CA HIS A 166 -24.78 0.55 6.70
C HIS A 166 -25.64 0.87 5.47
N VAL A 167 -25.64 0.03 4.45
CA VAL A 167 -26.51 0.24 3.28
C VAL A 167 -27.98 0.14 3.74
N PRO A 168 -28.83 1.19 3.52
CA PRO A 168 -30.22 1.19 3.94
C PRO A 168 -31.01 0.04 3.29
N ARG A 169 -31.72 -0.71 4.10
CA ARG A 169 -32.55 -1.83 3.60
C ARG A 169 -33.65 -1.37 2.66
N ASP A 170 -34.22 -0.23 2.93
CA ASP A 170 -35.32 0.35 2.10
C ASP A 170 -34.87 0.54 0.65
N LEU A 171 -33.62 0.94 0.39
CA LEU A 171 -33.08 1.06 -0.96
C LEU A 171 -32.92 -0.31 -1.65
N LEU A 172 -32.54 -1.34 -0.88
CA LEU A 172 -32.41 -2.70 -1.40
C LEU A 172 -33.80 -3.32 -1.71
N ASP A 173 -34.76 -3.07 -0.84
CA ASP A 173 -36.16 -3.54 -1.00
C ASP A 173 -36.82 -2.82 -2.17
N GLN A 174 -36.60 -1.50 -2.33
CA GLN A 174 -37.08 -0.74 -3.48
C GLN A 174 -36.50 -1.29 -4.80
N ALA A 175 -35.20 -1.53 -4.87
CA ALA A 175 -34.56 -2.12 -6.04
C ALA A 175 -35.15 -3.52 -6.38
N ALA A 176 -35.48 -4.30 -5.35
CA ALA A 176 -36.13 -5.61 -5.54
C ALA A 176 -37.55 -5.47 -6.09
N VAL A 177 -38.35 -4.49 -5.62
CA VAL A 177 -39.70 -4.19 -6.15
C VAL A 177 -39.61 -3.72 -7.61
N ASP A 178 -38.61 -2.94 -7.97
CA ASP A 178 -38.34 -2.48 -9.33
C ASP A 178 -37.84 -3.62 -10.25
N GLY A 179 -37.67 -4.84 -9.74
CA GLY A 179 -37.23 -6.00 -10.52
C GLY A 179 -35.74 -6.03 -10.83
N SER A 180 -34.94 -5.25 -10.11
CA SER A 180 -33.48 -5.24 -10.30
C SER A 180 -32.83 -6.57 -9.92
N SER A 181 -31.96 -7.10 -10.79
CA SER A 181 -31.17 -8.29 -10.46
C SER A 181 -30.19 -8.01 -9.34
N ALA A 182 -29.67 -9.03 -8.64
CA ALA A 182 -28.67 -8.88 -7.60
C ALA A 182 -27.39 -8.18 -8.09
N TRP A 183 -27.02 -8.35 -9.35
CA TRP A 183 -25.93 -7.66 -10.02
C TRP A 183 -26.27 -6.19 -10.29
N GLY A 184 -27.45 -5.93 -10.80
CA GLY A 184 -27.97 -4.57 -11.00
C GLY A 184 -28.00 -3.79 -9.68
N THR A 185 -28.64 -4.34 -8.65
CA THR A 185 -28.70 -3.73 -7.30
C THR A 185 -27.31 -3.45 -6.72
N PHE A 186 -26.33 -4.32 -6.98
CA PHE A 186 -24.97 -4.07 -6.53
C PHE A 186 -24.40 -2.80 -7.17
N TRP A 187 -24.54 -2.61 -8.48
CA TRP A 187 -23.94 -1.47 -9.18
C TRP A 187 -24.73 -0.16 -8.99
N THR A 188 -26.07 -0.25 -8.88
CA THR A 188 -26.93 0.96 -8.81
C THR A 188 -27.20 1.43 -7.39
N VAL A 189 -27.15 0.52 -6.40
CA VAL A 189 -27.48 0.85 -5.00
C VAL A 189 -26.29 0.59 -4.08
N THR A 190 -25.78 -0.65 -4.04
CA THR A 190 -24.80 -1.04 -3.02
C THR A 190 -23.48 -0.32 -3.23
N LEU A 191 -22.90 -0.37 -4.42
CA LEU A 191 -21.58 0.22 -4.71
C LEU A 191 -21.56 1.75 -4.52
N PRO A 192 -22.55 2.52 -5.01
CA PRO A 192 -22.61 3.95 -4.72
C PRO A 192 -22.74 4.25 -3.22
N SER A 193 -23.54 3.48 -2.48
CA SER A 193 -23.73 3.68 -1.03
C SER A 193 -22.45 3.45 -0.23
N ILE A 194 -21.59 2.51 -0.63
CA ILE A 194 -20.32 2.21 0.06
C ILE A 194 -19.12 2.97 -0.54
N ALA A 195 -19.32 3.70 -1.64
CA ALA A 195 -18.25 4.39 -2.33
C ALA A 195 -17.40 5.32 -1.44
N PRO A 196 -17.98 6.09 -0.49
CA PRO A 196 -17.18 6.90 0.42
C PRO A 196 -16.17 6.07 1.24
N GLY A 197 -16.59 4.92 1.75
CA GLY A 197 -15.72 3.98 2.46
C GLY A 197 -14.63 3.39 1.57
N LEU A 198 -14.96 3.03 0.33
CA LEU A 198 -13.99 2.53 -0.65
C LEU A 198 -12.98 3.60 -1.05
N LEU A 199 -13.38 4.85 -1.20
CA LEU A 199 -12.48 5.97 -1.50
C LEU A 199 -11.51 6.24 -0.34
N LEU A 200 -12.01 6.20 0.89
CA LEU A 200 -11.16 6.32 2.08
C LEU A 200 -10.09 5.22 2.10
N LEU A 201 -10.49 3.97 1.82
CA LEU A 201 -9.56 2.84 1.72
C LEU A 201 -8.58 3.03 0.57
N LEU A 202 -9.02 3.48 -0.60
CA LEU A 202 -8.17 3.73 -1.76
C LEU A 202 -7.06 4.74 -1.43
N PHE A 203 -7.42 5.87 -0.83
CA PHE A 203 -6.45 6.90 -0.45
C PHE A 203 -5.50 6.41 0.65
N ARG A 204 -6.05 5.81 1.70
CA ARG A 204 -5.26 5.24 2.80
C ARG A 204 -4.27 4.20 2.28
N ASP A 205 -4.74 3.24 1.49
CA ASP A 205 -3.90 2.15 0.98
C ASP A 205 -2.84 2.65 0.01
N THR A 206 -3.13 3.72 -0.74
CA THR A 206 -2.14 4.38 -1.59
C THR A 206 -1.04 5.03 -0.77
N ILE A 207 -1.38 5.82 0.26
CA ILE A 207 -0.41 6.45 1.16
C ILE A 207 0.45 5.38 1.84
N PHE A 208 -0.21 4.35 2.39
CA PHE A 208 0.47 3.27 3.09
C PHE A 208 1.39 2.46 2.17
N SER A 209 1.00 2.25 0.92
CA SER A 209 1.79 1.52 -0.08
C SER A 209 3.09 2.23 -0.47
N PHE A 210 3.16 3.56 -0.37
CA PHE A 210 4.43 4.29 -0.51
C PHE A 210 5.37 4.13 0.70
N GLN A 211 4.91 3.58 1.82
CA GLN A 211 5.68 3.49 3.06
C GLN A 211 5.94 2.03 3.50
N ALA A 212 4.94 1.16 3.38
CA ALA A 212 4.93 -0.15 4.02
C ALA A 212 5.66 -1.27 3.27
N ASN A 213 6.08 -1.08 2.02
CA ASN A 213 6.79 -2.10 1.26
C ASN A 213 8.30 -2.20 1.57
N PHE A 214 8.78 -1.44 2.56
CA PHE A 214 10.19 -1.42 2.97
C PHE A 214 10.65 -2.77 3.53
N VAL A 215 9.97 -3.30 4.56
CA VAL A 215 10.36 -4.56 5.23
C VAL A 215 10.28 -5.75 4.27
N PRO A 216 9.21 -5.95 3.49
CA PRO A 216 9.17 -6.97 2.46
C PRO A 216 10.29 -6.87 1.42
N ALA A 217 10.57 -5.67 0.94
CA ALA A 217 11.64 -5.45 -0.04
C ALA A 217 13.02 -5.77 0.54
N LEU A 218 13.24 -5.41 1.81
CA LEU A 218 14.52 -5.66 2.49
C LEU A 218 14.77 -7.15 2.70
N ILE A 219 13.75 -7.89 3.15
CA ILE A 219 13.89 -9.30 3.54
C ILE A 219 13.69 -10.23 2.35
N VAL A 220 12.54 -10.16 1.69
CA VAL A 220 12.16 -11.04 0.58
C VAL A 220 12.93 -10.66 -0.68
N GLY A 221 13.06 -9.39 -0.97
CA GLY A 221 13.84 -8.85 -2.07
C GLY A 221 15.36 -8.81 -1.81
N ARG A 222 15.83 -9.30 -0.66
CA ARG A 222 17.27 -9.33 -0.30
C ARG A 222 17.97 -7.99 -0.55
N GLY A 223 17.32 -6.90 -0.14
CA GLY A 223 17.87 -5.56 -0.34
C GLY A 223 17.60 -4.98 -1.73
N GLY A 224 16.52 -5.37 -2.41
CA GLY A 224 16.07 -4.79 -3.69
C GLY A 224 16.35 -5.63 -4.92
N GLY A 225 16.99 -6.82 -4.77
CA GLY A 225 17.28 -7.74 -5.88
C GLY A 225 16.07 -8.55 -6.35
N PRO A 226 16.22 -9.33 -7.41
CA PRO A 226 17.31 -9.29 -8.38
C PRO A 226 17.23 -8.04 -9.29
N ASP A 227 18.36 -7.57 -9.79
CA ASP A 227 18.48 -6.46 -10.77
C ASP A 227 17.63 -5.22 -10.40
N TYR A 228 17.62 -4.82 -9.12
CA TYR A 228 16.79 -3.74 -8.58
C TYR A 228 15.27 -3.93 -8.76
N ALA A 229 14.80 -5.13 -9.13
CA ALA A 229 13.39 -5.38 -9.40
C ALA A 229 12.46 -5.17 -8.21
N THR A 230 12.97 -5.33 -6.99
CA THR A 230 12.25 -5.11 -5.74
C THR A 230 12.74 -3.89 -4.96
N THR A 231 13.51 -3.02 -5.62
CA THR A 231 13.90 -1.73 -5.04
C THR A 231 12.74 -0.77 -5.14
N PHE A 232 12.10 -0.49 -4.01
CA PHE A 232 11.04 0.51 -3.87
C PHE A 232 11.60 1.79 -3.25
N LEU A 233 10.87 2.90 -3.43
CA LEU A 233 11.30 4.21 -2.94
C LEU A 233 11.68 4.23 -1.45
N PRO A 234 10.88 3.74 -0.50
CA PRO A 234 11.25 3.81 0.92
C PRO A 234 12.50 2.99 1.24
N MET A 235 12.70 1.87 0.55
CA MET A 235 13.89 1.06 0.72
C MET A 235 15.14 1.77 0.19
N TYR A 236 15.05 2.40 -0.98
CA TYR A 236 16.17 3.14 -1.56
C TYR A 236 16.51 4.37 -0.73
N VAL A 237 15.52 5.10 -0.21
CA VAL A 237 15.71 6.18 0.77
C VAL A 237 16.48 5.67 1.99
N TYR A 238 16.06 4.55 2.57
CA TYR A 238 16.71 3.97 3.74
C TYR A 238 18.17 3.58 3.45
N THR A 239 18.41 2.86 2.36
CA THR A 239 19.77 2.44 1.98
C THR A 239 20.68 3.63 1.71
N THR A 240 20.14 4.69 1.09
CA THR A 240 20.90 5.92 0.82
C THR A 240 21.21 6.68 2.10
N ALA A 241 20.26 6.79 3.03
CA ALA A 241 20.47 7.47 4.31
C ALA A 241 21.44 6.71 5.20
N PHE A 242 21.16 5.43 5.46
CA PHE A 242 21.85 4.65 6.51
C PHE A 242 22.93 3.73 5.96
N GLY A 243 22.85 3.30 4.71
CA GLY A 243 23.90 2.50 4.06
C GLY A 243 25.02 3.36 3.48
N TYR A 244 24.64 4.46 2.82
CA TYR A 244 25.62 5.36 2.17
C TYR A 244 25.87 6.66 2.92
N LEU A 245 25.20 6.88 4.06
CA LEU A 245 25.31 8.09 4.90
C LEU A 245 25.06 9.40 4.11
N ARG A 246 24.21 9.37 3.09
CA ARG A 246 23.84 10.53 2.28
C ARG A 246 22.48 11.10 2.72
N PHE A 247 22.42 11.62 3.94
CA PHE A 247 21.14 12.06 4.54
C PHE A 247 20.49 13.20 3.79
N GLY A 248 21.26 14.20 3.30
CA GLY A 248 20.71 15.30 2.51
C GLY A 248 20.05 14.80 1.21
N TYR A 249 20.70 13.89 0.51
CA TYR A 249 20.17 13.28 -0.71
C TYR A 249 18.95 12.39 -0.43
N ALA A 250 18.99 11.58 0.64
CA ALA A 250 17.84 10.77 1.06
C ALA A 250 16.63 11.63 1.47
N ALA A 251 16.87 12.81 2.07
CA ALA A 251 15.81 13.78 2.36
C ALA A 251 15.19 14.33 1.06
N ALA A 252 15.98 14.64 0.03
CA ALA A 252 15.49 15.06 -1.27
C ALA A 252 14.66 13.95 -1.96
N MET A 253 15.10 12.68 -1.86
CA MET A 253 14.31 11.52 -2.32
C MET A 253 12.97 11.42 -1.58
N THR A 254 12.97 11.67 -0.27
CA THR A 254 11.74 11.66 0.55
C THR A 254 10.79 12.77 0.12
N CYS A 255 11.29 13.98 -0.16
CA CYS A 255 10.49 15.07 -0.73
C CYS A 255 9.86 14.66 -2.06
N ALA A 256 10.64 14.06 -2.95
CA ALA A 256 10.15 13.58 -4.25
C ALA A 256 9.10 12.46 -4.09
N MET A 257 9.29 11.54 -3.14
CA MET A 257 8.33 10.49 -2.82
C MET A 257 6.99 11.06 -2.32
N TYR A 258 7.00 12.07 -1.43
CA TYR A 258 5.78 12.71 -0.99
C TYR A 258 5.10 13.51 -2.09
N ALA A 259 5.87 14.20 -2.95
CA ALA A 259 5.31 14.89 -4.10
C ALA A 259 4.63 13.89 -5.06
N LEU A 260 5.27 12.76 -5.34
CA LEU A 260 4.71 11.69 -6.16
C LEU A 260 3.42 11.11 -5.54
N THR A 261 3.43 10.86 -4.22
CA THR A 261 2.23 10.41 -3.49
C THR A 261 1.09 11.41 -3.63
N ALA A 262 1.37 12.70 -3.46
CA ALA A 262 0.37 13.76 -3.61
C ALA A 262 -0.21 13.82 -5.04
N VAL A 263 0.63 13.63 -6.07
CA VAL A 263 0.18 13.57 -7.47
C VAL A 263 -0.75 12.36 -7.68
N VAL A 264 -0.38 11.17 -7.18
CA VAL A 264 -1.21 9.96 -7.32
C VAL A 264 -2.56 10.15 -6.61
N LEU A 265 -2.56 10.68 -5.38
CA LEU A 265 -3.79 10.97 -4.63
C LEU A 265 -4.66 12.02 -5.34
N TRP A 266 -4.05 13.05 -5.90
CA TRP A 266 -4.77 14.06 -6.67
C TRP A 266 -5.43 13.47 -7.92
N LEU A 267 -4.73 12.59 -8.64
CA LEU A 267 -5.29 11.88 -9.79
C LEU A 267 -6.47 10.98 -9.37
N GLN A 268 -6.32 10.21 -8.29
CA GLN A 268 -7.40 9.40 -7.73
C GLN A 268 -8.62 10.25 -7.34
N TYR A 269 -8.39 11.37 -6.66
CA TYR A 269 -9.44 12.32 -6.29
C TYR A 269 -10.16 12.88 -7.53
N ARG A 270 -9.42 13.30 -8.56
CA ARG A 270 -9.99 13.80 -9.82
C ARG A 270 -10.88 12.74 -10.51
N VAL A 271 -10.45 11.49 -10.51
CA VAL A 271 -11.24 10.37 -11.04
C VAL A 271 -12.49 10.16 -10.18
N ALA A 272 -12.37 10.12 -8.85
CA ALA A 272 -13.49 9.92 -7.94
C ALA A 272 -14.58 10.99 -8.10
N VAL A 273 -14.19 12.27 -8.16
CA VAL A 273 -15.12 13.39 -8.38
C VAL A 273 -15.79 13.29 -9.75
N ARG A 274 -15.04 12.97 -10.81
CA ARG A 274 -15.59 12.85 -12.16
C ARG A 274 -16.66 11.74 -12.27
N TRP A 275 -16.49 10.68 -11.50
CA TRP A 275 -17.44 9.56 -11.48
C TRP A 275 -18.52 9.73 -10.41
N ARG A 276 -18.60 10.89 -9.73
CA ARG A 276 -19.51 11.16 -8.59
C ARG A 276 -19.48 10.09 -7.50
N LEU A 277 -18.36 9.41 -7.35
CA LEU A 277 -18.19 8.39 -6.34
C LEU A 277 -18.00 9.05 -4.97
N GLY A 278 -19.01 8.97 -4.10
CA GLY A 278 -18.93 9.38 -2.70
C GLY A 278 -19.09 10.87 -2.38
N PHE A 279 -19.22 11.73 -3.38
CA PHE A 279 -19.63 13.13 -3.22
C PHE A 279 -21.08 13.23 -3.67
N GLY A 280 -22.00 12.69 -2.88
CA GLY A 280 -23.43 12.96 -3.03
C GLY A 280 -23.62 14.47 -2.92
N ASP A 281 -24.44 15.03 -3.80
CA ASP A 281 -24.82 16.44 -3.78
C ASP A 281 -25.32 16.77 -2.35
N ALA A 282 -24.46 17.43 -1.56
CA ALA A 282 -24.86 18.09 -0.35
C ALA A 282 -25.51 19.42 -0.82
N GLU A 283 -26.76 19.34 -1.27
CA GLU A 283 -27.72 20.44 -1.34
C GLU A 283 -28.87 20.19 -0.39
#